data_234e5ee3edf499d729b382ff4ab961a5
#
_entry.id   234e5ee3edf499d729b382ff4ab961a5
#
_cell.length_a   1.000
_cell.length_b   1.000
_cell.length_c   1.000
_cell.angle_alpha   90.00
_cell.angle_beta   90.00
_cell.angle_gamma   90.00
#
_symmetry.space_group_name_H-M   'P 1'
#
loop_
_entity.id
_entity.type
_entity.pdbx_description
1 polymer ?
#
loop_
_entity_poly.entity_id
_entity_poly.type
_entity_poly.pdbx_seq_one_letter_code
_entity_poly.pdbx_strand_id
1 'polypeptide(L)'
;MDNITRINRRLCKQFDGRFCVVPQQQHLSLQGESNNWQAIVQAGRLAAALFKGEGGVVNDVRYTGDPPVPTRLPVKQDDTLHGQAPDVLVIGGGVVGCAIARELKRHSLDVMLVEKECDVAMHASSHNDGMVHPGLDLKDKRALKHHYNHRGNAMFKELCAELQVPFKRQGQVLCFPQPRWMLWMGKLRWRKHGIRSKFLNQKQLRRRLPHIHPALKCGMFFPAAGSVCPYTLTIAYAENAIENGAQVYLNTAVTGMDVQDKRITAVHTNRGTLQPQLVINAAGVFCEDIAQFAQDRFFSIHPRRGTNIILDTKFSKLMRHSASTLGTGGKDGYGKHTKGGGVIRTVHGNLLLGPNAQETANKEDFATHAQDLRTVFGHQAKTSESLNPAQSITYFSGTRAATFEEDFVVRRGLYTQNIIHAAGMQSPGLTAAPAVAVDVAQWAAEMLQAAPNEAFNPLRQGIVDAASLGNIARNTLIRQNPDYGIILCRCEQISKGEILAAVRRPLPCDSIDGIKRRVRAGMGRCQGGFCCPLITQVIADELGIPLDQVRKTGEGSEMLCGATKEL
;
A
#
# COMPACT_ATOMS: atom_id res chain seq x y z
N MET A 1 32.93 26.19 4.16
CA MET A 1 31.57 26.64 3.82
C MET A 1 30.57 25.73 4.52
N ASP A 2 29.75 26.29 5.40
CA ASP A 2 28.73 25.52 6.12
C ASP A 2 27.81 24.78 5.14
N ASN A 3 27.36 23.58 5.53
CA ASN A 3 26.52 22.74 4.68
C ASN A 3 25.23 23.47 4.26
N ILE A 4 24.65 24.24 5.17
CA ILE A 4 23.43 25.03 4.94
C ILE A 4 23.66 26.12 3.88
N THR A 5 24.76 26.88 3.95
CA THR A 5 25.12 27.88 2.94
C THR A 5 25.26 27.26 1.55
N ARG A 6 25.80 26.03 1.48
CA ARG A 6 25.92 25.28 0.21
C ARG A 6 24.54 24.87 -0.34
N ILE A 7 23.62 24.42 0.51
CA ILE A 7 22.25 24.05 0.12
C ILE A 7 21.54 25.30 -0.40
N ASN A 8 21.54 26.41 0.36
CA ASN A 8 20.87 27.65 -0.01
C ASN A 8 21.41 28.26 -1.32
N ARG A 9 22.71 28.20 -1.55
CA ARG A 9 23.30 28.64 -2.85
C ARG A 9 22.75 27.79 -4.02
N ARG A 10 22.58 26.47 -3.85
CA ARG A 10 22.03 25.61 -4.91
C ARG A 10 20.55 25.85 -5.14
N LEU A 11 19.77 26.03 -4.07
CA LEU A 11 18.34 26.36 -4.16
C LEU A 11 18.16 27.71 -4.87
N CYS A 12 18.93 28.74 -4.49
CA CYS A 12 18.88 30.04 -5.13
C CYS A 12 19.17 29.94 -6.63
N LYS A 13 20.23 29.21 -7.01
CA LYS A 13 20.61 29.05 -8.43
C LYS A 13 19.58 28.29 -9.26
N GLN A 14 18.91 27.29 -8.68
CA GLN A 14 17.97 26.40 -9.40
C GLN A 14 16.54 26.92 -9.44
N PHE A 15 16.16 27.74 -8.45
CA PHE A 15 14.77 28.18 -8.26
C PHE A 15 14.65 29.71 -8.12
N ASP A 16 15.64 30.49 -8.63
CA ASP A 16 15.63 31.93 -8.67
C ASP A 16 15.36 32.60 -7.30
N GLY A 17 15.94 32.04 -6.23
CA GLY A 17 15.81 32.54 -4.87
C GLY A 17 14.47 32.30 -4.18
N ARG A 18 13.55 31.56 -4.81
CA ARG A 18 12.21 31.30 -4.25
C ARG A 18 12.19 30.40 -3.01
N PHE A 19 13.23 29.62 -2.79
CA PHE A 19 13.33 28.67 -1.67
C PHE A 19 14.64 28.84 -0.92
N CYS A 20 14.56 28.68 0.40
CA CYS A 20 15.72 28.55 1.28
C CYS A 20 15.47 27.47 2.34
N VAL A 21 16.55 27.00 2.98
CA VAL A 21 16.45 26.14 4.16
C VAL A 21 16.98 26.85 5.39
N VAL A 22 16.28 26.64 6.49
CA VAL A 22 16.65 27.13 7.82
C VAL A 22 16.80 25.97 8.77
N PRO A 23 17.88 25.86 9.55
CA PRO A 23 18.02 24.80 10.54
C PRO A 23 17.01 24.98 11.68
N GLN A 24 16.34 23.90 12.05
CA GLN A 24 15.45 23.84 13.20
C GLN A 24 15.78 22.59 14.00
N GLN A 25 16.31 22.74 15.23
CA GLN A 25 16.73 21.60 16.05
C GLN A 25 17.63 20.62 15.27
N GLN A 26 17.12 19.41 14.96
CA GLN A 26 17.86 18.35 14.25
C GLN A 26 17.42 18.15 12.79
N HIS A 27 16.50 18.99 12.26
CA HIS A 27 16.01 18.93 10.87
C HIS A 27 16.19 20.26 10.13
N LEU A 28 15.89 20.27 8.83
CA LEU A 28 15.83 21.51 8.03
C LEU A 28 14.38 21.87 7.73
N SER A 29 14.03 23.13 7.93
CA SER A 29 12.79 23.72 7.41
C SER A 29 13.05 24.28 6.01
N LEU A 30 12.36 23.77 5.00
CA LEU A 30 12.32 24.34 3.64
C LEU A 30 11.25 25.43 3.61
N GLN A 31 11.66 26.68 3.36
CA GLN A 31 10.80 27.84 3.38
C GLN A 31 10.75 28.53 2.02
N GLY A 32 9.70 29.32 1.78
CA GLY A 32 9.48 30.08 0.56
C GLY A 32 8.00 30.08 0.15
N GLU A 33 7.73 30.47 -1.09
CA GLU A 33 6.39 30.48 -1.66
C GLU A 33 6.38 29.97 -3.10
N SER A 34 5.37 29.18 -3.50
CA SER A 34 5.23 28.71 -4.87
C SER A 34 3.82 28.19 -5.15
N ASN A 35 3.32 28.46 -6.36
CA ASN A 35 2.12 27.83 -6.90
C ASN A 35 2.41 26.53 -7.66
N ASN A 36 3.66 26.12 -7.74
CA ASN A 36 4.09 24.92 -8.44
C ASN A 36 4.54 23.84 -7.45
N TRP A 37 3.65 22.87 -7.20
CA TRP A 37 3.92 21.75 -6.27
C TRP A 37 5.17 20.93 -6.66
N GLN A 38 5.39 20.70 -7.96
CA GLN A 38 6.59 19.97 -8.42
C GLN A 38 7.90 20.72 -8.10
N ALA A 39 7.89 22.05 -8.16
CA ALA A 39 9.05 22.85 -7.79
C ALA A 39 9.36 22.73 -6.29
N ILE A 40 8.33 22.74 -5.43
CA ILE A 40 8.47 22.50 -3.98
C ILE A 40 9.11 21.13 -3.73
N VAL A 41 8.56 20.06 -4.34
CA VAL A 41 9.09 18.70 -4.18
C VAL A 41 10.54 18.59 -4.67
N GLN A 42 10.89 19.24 -5.78
CA GLN A 42 12.27 19.26 -6.29
C GLN A 42 13.23 20.02 -5.37
N ALA A 43 12.78 21.14 -4.78
CA ALA A 43 13.56 21.90 -3.81
C ALA A 43 13.83 21.08 -2.54
N GLY A 44 12.79 20.43 -1.98
CA GLY A 44 12.92 19.53 -0.84
C GLY A 44 13.90 18.39 -1.08
N ARG A 45 13.82 17.74 -2.24
CA ARG A 45 14.76 16.67 -2.63
C ARG A 45 16.20 17.17 -2.80
N LEU A 46 16.39 18.36 -3.35
CA LEU A 46 17.72 18.96 -3.46
C LEU A 46 18.30 19.21 -2.07
N ALA A 47 17.50 19.74 -1.14
CA ALA A 47 17.90 19.97 0.23
C ALA A 47 18.24 18.64 0.94
N ALA A 48 17.35 17.65 0.86
CA ALA A 48 17.53 16.32 1.48
C ALA A 48 18.77 15.58 0.95
N ALA A 49 19.05 15.65 -0.35
CA ALA A 49 20.23 15.01 -0.94
C ALA A 49 21.57 15.59 -0.42
N LEU A 50 21.57 16.79 0.11
CA LEU A 50 22.75 17.50 0.61
C LEU A 50 22.82 17.54 2.14
N PHE A 51 21.70 17.38 2.81
CA PHE A 51 21.61 17.37 4.27
C PHE A 51 22.14 16.04 4.85
N LYS A 52 22.78 16.12 6.01
CA LYS A 52 23.38 14.95 6.70
C LYS A 52 23.02 14.91 8.19
N GLY A 53 21.95 15.60 8.58
CA GLY A 53 21.45 15.58 9.95
C GLY A 53 20.67 14.31 10.26
N GLU A 54 20.29 14.14 11.52
CA GLU A 54 19.49 12.99 11.99
C GLU A 54 18.02 13.10 11.59
N GLY A 55 17.46 14.31 11.54
CA GLY A 55 16.15 14.61 11.00
C GLY A 55 16.17 14.72 9.48
N GLY A 56 15.00 14.90 8.88
CA GLY A 56 14.83 15.11 7.44
C GLY A 56 14.66 16.59 7.07
N VAL A 57 14.03 16.81 5.91
CA VAL A 57 13.61 18.12 5.45
C VAL A 57 12.12 18.27 5.63
N VAL A 58 11.71 19.27 6.39
CA VAL A 58 10.32 19.64 6.65
C VAL A 58 9.87 20.70 5.65
N ASN A 59 8.68 20.51 5.06
CA ASN A 59 8.10 21.44 4.09
C ASN A 59 7.27 22.52 4.79
N ASP A 60 7.82 23.70 4.91
CA ASP A 60 7.13 24.90 5.42
C ASP A 60 6.95 25.95 4.31
N VAL A 61 6.97 25.50 3.04
CA VAL A 61 6.70 26.36 1.89
C VAL A 61 5.22 26.68 1.82
N ARG A 62 4.89 27.96 1.65
CA ARG A 62 3.53 28.42 1.38
C ARG A 62 3.15 28.03 -0.06
N TYR A 63 2.27 27.03 -0.18
CA TYR A 63 1.72 26.65 -1.47
C TYR A 63 0.55 27.58 -1.84
N THR A 64 0.66 28.26 -2.99
CA THR A 64 -0.32 29.23 -3.50
C THR A 64 -1.03 28.78 -4.78
N GLY A 65 -0.88 27.49 -5.14
CA GLY A 65 -1.65 26.88 -6.22
C GLY A 65 -3.06 26.46 -5.78
N ASP A 66 -3.68 25.58 -6.53
CA ASP A 66 -4.99 25.05 -6.16
C ASP A 66 -4.95 24.43 -4.76
N PRO A 67 -5.79 24.89 -3.83
CA PRO A 67 -5.76 24.41 -2.45
C PRO A 67 -5.97 22.89 -2.39
N PRO A 68 -5.22 22.16 -1.55
CA PRO A 68 -5.45 20.75 -1.34
C PRO A 68 -6.89 20.50 -0.86
N VAL A 69 -7.50 19.43 -1.35
CA VAL A 69 -8.83 19.01 -0.88
C VAL A 69 -8.73 18.68 0.62
N PRO A 70 -9.65 19.18 1.45
CA PRO A 70 -9.69 18.86 2.87
C PRO A 70 -9.73 17.35 3.11
N THR A 71 -9.02 16.89 4.14
CA THR A 71 -9.04 15.49 4.55
C THR A 71 -10.46 15.06 4.94
N ARG A 72 -10.94 13.98 4.38
CA ARG A 72 -12.22 13.39 4.77
C ARG A 72 -12.11 12.79 6.17
N LEU A 73 -13.01 13.17 7.05
CA LEU A 73 -13.17 12.58 8.37
C LEU A 73 -14.39 11.65 8.38
N PRO A 74 -14.39 10.61 9.24
CA PRO A 74 -15.57 9.78 9.44
C PRO A 74 -16.76 10.61 9.92
N VAL A 75 -17.96 10.30 9.44
CA VAL A 75 -19.21 10.93 9.91
C VAL A 75 -19.56 10.48 11.32
N LYS A 76 -19.19 9.25 11.65
CA LYS A 76 -19.43 8.67 12.98
C LYS A 76 -18.76 9.50 14.08
N GLN A 77 -19.55 9.93 15.07
CA GLN A 77 -19.12 10.66 16.25
C GLN A 77 -19.72 9.98 17.47
N ASP A 78 -18.89 9.51 18.40
CA ASP A 78 -19.33 8.94 19.67
C ASP A 78 -18.20 9.03 20.72
N ASP A 79 -18.46 8.61 21.94
CA ASP A 79 -17.48 8.55 23.02
C ASP A 79 -17.10 7.11 23.42
N THR A 80 -17.34 6.15 22.54
CA THR A 80 -17.11 4.71 22.81
C THR A 80 -15.69 4.40 23.25
N LEU A 81 -14.72 5.18 22.80
CA LEU A 81 -13.29 4.98 23.10
C LEU A 81 -12.77 5.88 24.22
N HIS A 82 -13.62 6.76 24.78
CA HIS A 82 -13.18 7.71 25.80
C HIS A 82 -12.65 7.01 27.05
N GLY A 83 -11.46 7.41 27.50
CA GLY A 83 -10.80 6.89 28.70
C GLY A 83 -10.13 5.52 28.52
N GLN A 84 -10.18 4.90 27.35
CA GLN A 84 -9.43 3.65 27.10
C GLN A 84 -7.92 3.93 27.09
N ALA A 85 -7.15 3.02 27.69
CA ALA A 85 -5.71 3.17 27.91
C ALA A 85 -4.94 1.92 27.43
N PRO A 86 -4.86 1.67 26.11
CA PRO A 86 -4.11 0.54 25.58
C PRO A 86 -2.59 0.72 25.83
N ASP A 87 -1.85 -0.39 25.95
CA ASP A 87 -0.39 -0.32 26.01
C ASP A 87 0.16 0.29 24.71
N VAL A 88 -0.35 -0.16 23.55
CA VAL A 88 0.09 0.33 22.25
C VAL A 88 -1.10 0.74 21.38
N LEU A 89 -1.10 1.99 20.94
CA LEU A 89 -2.02 2.49 19.92
C LEU A 89 -1.34 2.53 18.55
N VAL A 90 -1.84 1.75 17.60
CA VAL A 90 -1.39 1.77 16.19
C VAL A 90 -2.33 2.65 15.37
N ILE A 91 -1.81 3.70 14.73
CA ILE A 91 -2.59 4.63 13.90
C ILE A 91 -2.41 4.28 12.44
N GLY A 92 -3.50 3.79 11.81
CA GLY A 92 -3.59 3.46 10.39
C GLY A 92 -3.71 1.97 10.08
N GLY A 93 -4.82 1.57 9.43
CA GLY A 93 -5.18 0.21 9.00
C GLY A 93 -4.63 -0.17 7.62
N GLY A 94 -3.51 0.42 7.20
CA GLY A 94 -2.76 0.00 6.03
C GLY A 94 -1.92 -1.27 6.29
N VAL A 95 -1.28 -1.81 5.23
CA VAL A 95 -0.48 -3.04 5.31
C VAL A 95 0.60 -2.98 6.40
N VAL A 96 1.17 -1.81 6.66
CA VAL A 96 2.22 -1.63 7.67
C VAL A 96 1.63 -1.67 9.07
N GLY A 97 0.57 -0.89 9.34
CA GLY A 97 -0.07 -0.85 10.65
C GLY A 97 -0.69 -2.20 11.04
N CYS A 98 -1.40 -2.86 10.10
CA CYS A 98 -1.96 -4.19 10.35
C CYS A 98 -0.86 -5.26 10.59
N ALA A 99 0.27 -5.19 9.85
CA ALA A 99 1.41 -6.09 10.10
C ALA A 99 2.03 -5.83 11.48
N ILE A 100 2.18 -4.56 11.87
CA ILE A 100 2.71 -4.17 13.19
C ILE A 100 1.75 -4.66 14.29
N ALA A 101 0.45 -4.43 14.17
CA ALA A 101 -0.54 -4.89 15.15
C ALA A 101 -0.46 -6.41 15.36
N ARG A 102 -0.29 -7.20 14.26
CA ARG A 102 -0.06 -8.65 14.36
C ARG A 102 1.22 -8.99 15.11
N GLU A 103 2.34 -8.39 14.74
CA GLU A 103 3.64 -8.73 15.36
C GLU A 103 3.72 -8.27 16.82
N LEU A 104 3.05 -7.17 17.22
CA LEU A 104 2.90 -6.75 18.62
C LEU A 104 2.23 -7.82 19.49
N LYS A 105 1.27 -8.57 18.94
CA LYS A 105 0.60 -9.65 19.69
C LYS A 105 1.48 -10.88 19.97
N ARG A 106 2.71 -10.92 19.43
CA ARG A 106 3.75 -11.87 19.90
C ARG A 106 4.28 -11.53 21.30
N HIS A 107 3.89 -10.38 21.79
CA HIS A 107 4.21 -9.91 23.14
C HIS A 107 2.92 -9.73 23.94
N SER A 108 3.02 -9.82 25.25
CA SER A 108 1.89 -9.66 26.19
C SER A 108 1.55 -8.16 26.33
N LEU A 109 0.94 -7.59 25.29
CA LEU A 109 0.56 -6.20 25.16
C LEU A 109 -0.93 -6.06 24.84
N ASP A 110 -1.59 -5.07 25.42
CA ASP A 110 -2.89 -4.61 24.96
C ASP A 110 -2.69 -3.70 23.74
N VAL A 111 -3.16 -4.16 22.58
CA VAL A 111 -2.94 -3.52 21.28
C VAL A 111 -4.25 -3.04 20.68
N MET A 112 -4.32 -1.73 20.45
CA MET A 112 -5.43 -1.11 19.74
C MET A 112 -4.94 -0.54 18.41
N LEU A 113 -5.68 -0.83 17.32
CA LEU A 113 -5.48 -0.22 16.01
C LEU A 113 -6.68 0.65 15.66
N VAL A 114 -6.44 1.90 15.27
CA VAL A 114 -7.47 2.83 14.78
C VAL A 114 -7.26 3.12 13.29
N GLU A 115 -8.35 3.06 12.51
CA GLU A 115 -8.39 3.37 11.08
C GLU A 115 -9.53 4.34 10.79
N LYS A 116 -9.24 5.43 10.07
CA LYS A 116 -10.24 6.45 9.74
C LYS A 116 -11.30 5.97 8.76
N GLU A 117 -10.99 5.01 7.92
CA GLU A 117 -11.91 4.46 6.93
C GLU A 117 -12.80 3.36 7.50
N CYS A 118 -13.83 2.99 6.75
CA CYS A 118 -14.80 1.95 7.13
C CYS A 118 -14.26 0.51 7.01
N ASP A 119 -13.05 0.32 6.51
CA ASP A 119 -12.36 -0.97 6.40
C ASP A 119 -10.84 -0.74 6.36
N VAL A 120 -10.06 -1.78 6.61
CA VAL A 120 -8.61 -1.72 6.42
C VAL A 120 -8.25 -1.76 4.92
N ALA A 121 -7.02 -1.38 4.59
CA ALA A 121 -6.50 -1.40 3.22
C ALA A 121 -7.23 -0.46 2.23
N MET A 122 -7.86 0.60 2.68
CA MET A 122 -8.69 1.47 1.81
C MET A 122 -7.88 2.43 0.93
N HIS A 123 -6.60 2.69 1.26
CA HIS A 123 -5.73 3.63 0.56
C HIS A 123 -4.61 2.93 -0.23
N ALA A 124 -3.36 3.38 -0.10
CA ALA A 124 -2.20 2.86 -0.83
C ALA A 124 -2.06 1.32 -0.78
N SER A 125 -2.55 0.68 0.29
CA SER A 125 -2.47 -0.77 0.47
C SER A 125 -3.36 -1.57 -0.47
N SER A 126 -4.45 -1.00 -1.01
CA SER A 126 -5.26 -1.62 -2.06
C SER A 126 -4.99 -1.05 -3.46
N HIS A 127 -4.32 0.09 -3.56
CA HIS A 127 -4.11 0.83 -4.80
C HIS A 127 -2.66 0.72 -5.31
N ASN A 128 -2.04 -0.46 -5.21
CA ASN A 128 -0.70 -0.75 -5.70
C ASN A 128 -0.70 -1.97 -6.64
N ASP A 129 0.46 -2.31 -7.18
CA ASP A 129 0.61 -3.39 -8.18
C ASP A 129 0.73 -4.81 -7.58
N GLY A 130 0.73 -4.94 -6.26
CA GLY A 130 0.87 -6.23 -5.56
C GLY A 130 2.21 -6.94 -5.79
N MET A 131 3.22 -6.23 -6.28
CA MET A 131 4.53 -6.81 -6.54
C MET A 131 5.36 -6.97 -5.26
N VAL A 132 5.87 -8.17 -5.04
CA VAL A 132 6.93 -8.44 -4.08
C VAL A 132 8.27 -8.22 -4.78
N HIS A 133 8.87 -7.06 -4.51
CA HIS A 133 10.02 -6.55 -5.25
C HIS A 133 11.31 -7.33 -4.96
N PRO A 134 12.11 -7.65 -6.00
CA PRO A 134 13.43 -8.27 -5.81
C PRO A 134 14.52 -7.28 -5.39
N GLY A 135 14.22 -5.96 -5.34
CA GLY A 135 15.15 -4.92 -4.90
C GLY A 135 16.11 -4.40 -5.97
N LEU A 136 15.79 -4.57 -7.26
CA LEU A 136 16.72 -4.26 -8.37
C LEU A 136 17.14 -2.80 -8.51
N ASP A 137 16.36 -1.85 -7.97
CA ASP A 137 16.64 -0.41 -8.05
C ASP A 137 17.25 0.17 -6.77
N LEU A 138 17.39 -0.63 -5.74
CA LEU A 138 17.92 -0.20 -4.45
C LEU A 138 19.44 -0.08 -4.55
N LYS A 139 19.93 1.15 -4.70
CA LYS A 139 21.33 1.45 -5.02
C LYS A 139 22.20 1.61 -3.79
N ASP A 140 21.65 2.10 -2.69
CA ASP A 140 22.36 2.31 -1.43
C ASP A 140 21.98 1.22 -0.42
N LYS A 141 23.00 0.48 0.05
CA LYS A 141 22.81 -0.55 1.08
C LYS A 141 22.46 0.01 2.45
N ARG A 142 22.79 1.28 2.69
CA ARG A 142 22.49 1.98 3.95
C ARG A 142 21.05 2.47 4.01
N ALA A 143 20.37 2.57 2.85
CA ALA A 143 18.99 2.98 2.80
C ALA A 143 18.07 1.95 3.48
N LEU A 144 17.14 2.41 4.30
CA LEU A 144 16.15 1.57 4.99
C LEU A 144 15.32 0.77 4.00
N LYS A 145 14.97 1.35 2.84
CA LYS A 145 14.32 0.62 1.73
C LYS A 145 15.07 -0.64 1.32
N HIS A 146 16.40 -0.59 1.21
CA HIS A 146 17.21 -1.74 0.82
C HIS A 146 17.15 -2.81 1.90
N HIS A 147 17.39 -2.41 3.15
CA HIS A 147 17.41 -3.30 4.31
C HIS A 147 16.06 -4.04 4.46
N TYR A 148 14.97 -3.28 4.56
CA TYR A 148 13.65 -3.85 4.79
C TYR A 148 13.08 -4.62 3.58
N ASN A 149 13.36 -4.17 2.34
CA ASN A 149 12.93 -4.92 1.17
C ASN A 149 13.59 -6.30 1.10
N HIS A 150 14.87 -6.40 1.41
CA HIS A 150 15.58 -7.67 1.32
C HIS A 150 15.09 -8.68 2.36
N ARG A 151 14.96 -8.24 3.61
CA ARG A 151 14.40 -9.05 4.71
C ARG A 151 12.95 -9.43 4.44
N GLY A 152 12.11 -8.45 4.12
CA GLY A 152 10.69 -8.68 3.87
C GLY A 152 10.43 -9.61 2.70
N ASN A 153 11.16 -9.46 1.57
CA ASN A 153 11.03 -10.37 0.43
C ASN A 153 11.28 -11.84 0.82
N ALA A 154 12.23 -12.11 1.70
CA ALA A 154 12.53 -13.47 2.17
C ALA A 154 11.37 -14.07 2.98
N MET A 155 10.65 -13.26 3.75
CA MET A 155 9.57 -13.69 4.66
C MET A 155 8.29 -14.10 3.93
N PHE A 156 8.01 -13.59 2.71
CA PHE A 156 6.70 -13.71 2.05
C PHE A 156 6.18 -15.13 1.86
N LYS A 157 7.05 -16.12 1.61
CA LYS A 157 6.61 -17.48 1.36
C LYS A 157 5.97 -18.10 2.60
N GLU A 158 6.64 -17.99 3.73
CA GLU A 158 6.21 -18.57 5.01
C GLU A 158 5.02 -17.78 5.56
N LEU A 159 5.14 -16.46 5.58
CA LEU A 159 4.08 -15.56 6.02
C LEU A 159 2.75 -15.76 5.27
N CYS A 160 2.79 -15.85 3.94
CA CYS A 160 1.58 -16.09 3.15
C CYS A 160 1.01 -17.50 3.36
N ALA A 161 1.83 -18.49 3.73
CA ALA A 161 1.36 -19.81 4.11
C ALA A 161 0.68 -19.79 5.48
N GLU A 162 1.27 -19.13 6.50
CA GLU A 162 0.67 -18.94 7.83
C GLU A 162 -0.70 -18.25 7.73
N LEU A 163 -0.80 -17.19 6.93
CA LEU A 163 -2.01 -16.39 6.80
C LEU A 163 -3.00 -16.92 5.74
N GLN A 164 -2.67 -18.01 5.04
CA GLN A 164 -3.42 -18.54 3.91
C GLN A 164 -3.77 -17.47 2.86
N VAL A 165 -2.77 -16.65 2.50
CA VAL A 165 -2.88 -15.63 1.46
C VAL A 165 -2.23 -16.13 0.17
N PRO A 166 -2.92 -16.04 -0.99
CA PRO A 166 -2.34 -16.45 -2.26
C PRO A 166 -1.06 -15.66 -2.58
N PHE A 167 0.04 -16.37 -2.81
CA PHE A 167 1.33 -15.81 -3.19
C PHE A 167 1.98 -16.63 -4.30
N LYS A 168 2.56 -15.96 -5.31
CA LYS A 168 3.26 -16.62 -6.42
C LYS A 168 4.63 -16.00 -6.67
N ARG A 169 5.71 -16.80 -6.55
CA ARG A 169 7.06 -16.41 -6.97
C ARG A 169 7.25 -16.70 -8.46
N GLN A 170 6.71 -15.83 -9.30
CA GLN A 170 6.74 -16.01 -10.75
C GLN A 170 7.94 -15.35 -11.44
N GLY A 171 8.68 -14.51 -10.73
CA GLY A 171 9.82 -13.76 -11.26
C GLY A 171 9.44 -12.58 -12.12
N GLN A 172 10.42 -11.69 -12.35
CA GLN A 172 10.31 -10.51 -13.20
C GLN A 172 11.42 -10.51 -14.24
N VAL A 173 11.11 -10.06 -15.45
CA VAL A 173 12.10 -9.82 -16.52
C VAL A 173 12.22 -8.34 -16.78
N LEU A 174 13.42 -7.78 -16.61
CA LEU A 174 13.75 -6.45 -17.10
C LEU A 174 14.28 -6.58 -18.52
N CYS A 175 13.60 -6.00 -19.49
CA CYS A 175 13.82 -6.18 -20.93
C CYS A 175 14.58 -5.02 -21.56
N PHE A 176 15.42 -5.33 -22.57
CA PHE A 176 16.28 -4.36 -23.24
C PHE A 176 16.29 -4.57 -24.75
N PRO A 177 16.42 -3.49 -25.56
CA PRO A 177 16.50 -3.60 -27.01
C PRO A 177 17.83 -4.21 -27.51
N GLN A 178 18.91 -4.04 -26.77
CA GLN A 178 20.22 -4.57 -27.13
C GLN A 178 20.98 -5.03 -25.87
N PRO A 179 21.85 -6.08 -26.01
CA PRO A 179 22.80 -6.44 -24.94
C PRO A 179 23.79 -5.30 -24.76
N ARG A 180 23.78 -4.65 -23.61
CA ARG A 180 24.73 -3.60 -23.25
C ARG A 180 25.74 -4.19 -22.27
N TRP A 181 27.03 -3.86 -22.44
CA TRP A 181 28.07 -4.21 -21.47
C TRP A 181 27.72 -3.79 -20.03
N MET A 182 26.96 -2.67 -19.90
CA MET A 182 26.40 -2.20 -18.62
C MET A 182 25.52 -3.25 -17.91
N LEU A 183 24.94 -4.23 -18.62
CA LEU A 183 24.15 -5.29 -18.00
C LEU A 183 25.02 -6.26 -17.19
N TRP A 184 26.26 -6.48 -17.62
CA TRP A 184 27.23 -7.28 -16.87
C TRP A 184 27.67 -6.57 -15.60
N MET A 185 27.94 -5.27 -15.66
CA MET A 185 28.20 -4.48 -14.46
C MET A 185 26.98 -4.44 -13.54
N GLY A 186 25.76 -4.28 -14.11
CA GLY A 186 24.52 -4.39 -13.38
C GLY A 186 24.38 -5.73 -12.66
N LYS A 187 24.69 -6.85 -13.33
CA LYS A 187 24.66 -8.20 -12.74
C LYS A 187 25.63 -8.34 -11.57
N LEU A 188 26.85 -7.83 -11.69
CA LEU A 188 27.84 -7.82 -10.60
C LEU A 188 27.35 -6.99 -9.42
N ARG A 189 26.78 -5.82 -9.70
CA ARG A 189 26.18 -4.95 -8.68
C ARG A 189 25.03 -5.64 -7.96
N TRP A 190 24.04 -6.21 -8.68
CA TRP A 190 22.93 -6.94 -8.07
C TRP A 190 23.42 -8.09 -7.20
N ARG A 191 24.45 -8.84 -7.66
CA ARG A 191 25.08 -9.91 -6.85
C ARG A 191 25.67 -9.37 -5.55
N LYS A 192 26.36 -8.21 -5.57
CA LYS A 192 26.87 -7.53 -4.37
C LYS A 192 25.76 -7.12 -3.39
N HIS A 193 24.54 -6.89 -3.89
CA HIS A 193 23.35 -6.59 -3.09
C HIS A 193 22.52 -7.84 -2.73
N GLY A 194 23.03 -9.04 -2.92
CA GLY A 194 22.31 -10.29 -2.62
C GLY A 194 21.20 -10.64 -3.61
N ILE A 195 21.05 -9.88 -4.71
CA ILE A 195 19.98 -10.06 -5.67
C ILE A 195 20.41 -11.02 -6.76
N ARG A 196 19.78 -12.21 -6.80
CA ARG A 196 20.02 -13.22 -7.85
C ARG A 196 19.39 -12.75 -9.16
N SER A 197 20.16 -12.84 -10.26
CA SER A 197 19.68 -12.51 -11.60
C SER A 197 20.27 -13.43 -12.65
N LYS A 198 19.53 -13.65 -13.75
CA LYS A 198 19.95 -14.47 -14.89
C LYS A 198 19.80 -13.68 -16.17
N PHE A 199 20.85 -13.57 -16.98
CA PHE A 199 20.78 -13.00 -18.32
C PHE A 199 19.99 -13.93 -19.25
N LEU A 200 19.14 -13.35 -20.08
CA LEU A 200 18.35 -14.01 -21.12
C LEU A 200 18.73 -13.44 -22.49
N ASN A 201 19.20 -14.29 -23.38
CA ASN A 201 19.34 -13.95 -24.79
C ASN A 201 17.96 -13.89 -25.47
N GLN A 202 17.90 -13.49 -26.75
CA GLN A 202 16.65 -13.30 -27.47
C GLN A 202 15.77 -14.58 -27.50
N LYS A 203 16.37 -15.75 -27.76
CA LYS A 203 15.66 -17.04 -27.77
C LYS A 203 15.06 -17.37 -26.40
N GLN A 204 15.84 -17.19 -25.34
CA GLN A 204 15.41 -17.43 -23.97
C GLN A 204 14.35 -16.43 -23.50
N LEU A 205 14.50 -15.14 -23.90
CA LEU A 205 13.52 -14.08 -23.61
C LEU A 205 12.16 -14.42 -24.26
N ARG A 206 12.14 -14.75 -25.55
CA ARG A 206 10.92 -15.10 -26.26
C ARG A 206 10.25 -16.38 -25.76
N ARG A 207 11.03 -17.37 -25.31
CA ARG A 207 10.47 -18.57 -24.69
C ARG A 207 9.72 -18.25 -23.39
N ARG A 208 10.22 -17.29 -22.60
CA ARG A 208 9.59 -16.86 -21.34
C ARG A 208 8.44 -15.88 -21.57
N LEU A 209 8.60 -14.98 -22.51
CA LEU A 209 7.66 -13.91 -22.85
C LEU A 209 7.37 -13.95 -24.36
N PRO A 210 6.48 -14.84 -24.82
CA PRO A 210 6.23 -15.04 -26.27
C PRO A 210 5.75 -13.77 -26.99
N HIS A 211 4.96 -12.93 -26.29
CA HIS A 211 4.35 -11.71 -26.85
C HIS A 211 5.14 -10.43 -26.49
N ILE A 212 6.42 -10.56 -26.13
CA ILE A 212 7.28 -9.40 -25.87
C ILE A 212 7.52 -8.61 -27.18
N HIS A 213 7.61 -7.28 -27.09
CA HIS A 213 7.81 -6.39 -28.23
C HIS A 213 9.03 -6.81 -29.07
N PRO A 214 8.94 -6.87 -30.42
CA PRO A 214 10.01 -7.32 -31.31
C PRO A 214 11.34 -6.59 -31.15
N ALA A 215 11.32 -5.31 -30.78
CA ALA A 215 12.51 -4.50 -30.55
C ALA A 215 13.33 -4.96 -29.32
N LEU A 216 12.74 -5.72 -28.40
CA LEU A 216 13.42 -6.21 -27.21
C LEU A 216 14.18 -7.51 -27.51
N LYS A 217 15.50 -7.48 -27.39
CA LYS A 217 16.40 -8.55 -27.83
C LYS A 217 17.03 -9.36 -26.68
N CYS A 218 17.02 -8.82 -25.46
CA CYS A 218 17.56 -9.52 -24.29
C CYS A 218 16.87 -9.08 -23.01
N GLY A 219 17.14 -9.77 -21.90
CA GLY A 219 16.56 -9.42 -20.60
C GLY A 219 17.41 -9.92 -19.44
N MET A 220 17.10 -9.39 -18.26
CA MET A 220 17.57 -9.88 -16.97
C MET A 220 16.38 -10.45 -16.19
N PHE A 221 16.43 -11.71 -15.83
CA PHE A 221 15.42 -12.40 -15.04
C PHE A 221 15.77 -12.37 -13.55
N PHE A 222 14.82 -11.97 -12.73
CA PHE A 222 14.93 -11.87 -11.28
C PHE A 222 13.97 -12.87 -10.62
N PRO A 223 14.43 -14.04 -10.18
CA PRO A 223 13.56 -15.09 -9.65
C PRO A 223 12.89 -14.72 -8.30
N ALA A 224 13.51 -13.82 -7.53
CA ALA A 224 12.99 -13.40 -6.23
C ALA A 224 11.73 -12.48 -6.31
N ALA A 225 11.36 -12.01 -7.50
CA ALA A 225 10.13 -11.26 -7.68
C ALA A 225 8.90 -12.18 -7.55
N GLY A 226 7.86 -11.68 -6.90
CA GLY A 226 6.60 -12.39 -6.74
C GLY A 226 5.40 -11.45 -6.85
N SER A 227 4.20 -12.01 -6.70
CA SER A 227 2.95 -11.26 -6.60
C SER A 227 2.10 -11.79 -5.46
N VAL A 228 1.47 -10.89 -4.76
CA VAL A 228 0.51 -11.13 -3.69
C VAL A 228 -0.71 -10.23 -3.92
N CYS A 229 -1.86 -10.60 -3.37
CA CYS A 229 -3.00 -9.71 -3.31
C CYS A 229 -2.80 -8.75 -2.12
N PRO A 230 -2.56 -7.44 -2.34
CA PRO A 230 -2.13 -6.55 -1.27
C PRO A 230 -3.22 -6.26 -0.24
N TYR A 231 -4.48 -6.13 -0.66
CA TYR A 231 -5.61 -5.93 0.25
C TYR A 231 -5.94 -7.21 1.03
N THR A 232 -5.92 -8.38 0.40
CA THR A 232 -6.12 -9.66 1.10
C THR A 232 -5.03 -9.90 2.16
N LEU A 233 -3.77 -9.54 1.85
CA LEU A 233 -2.67 -9.63 2.82
C LEU A 233 -2.90 -8.69 4.01
N THR A 234 -3.33 -7.45 3.75
CA THR A 234 -3.60 -6.46 4.82
C THR A 234 -4.74 -6.91 5.72
N ILE A 235 -5.84 -7.39 5.13
CA ILE A 235 -6.99 -7.95 5.86
C ILE A 235 -6.55 -9.16 6.68
N ALA A 236 -5.73 -10.04 6.11
CA ALA A 236 -5.23 -11.22 6.81
C ALA A 236 -4.36 -10.88 8.03
N TYR A 237 -3.54 -9.83 7.96
CA TYR A 237 -2.82 -9.32 9.12
C TYR A 237 -3.76 -8.82 10.20
N ALA A 238 -4.77 -8.00 9.84
CA ALA A 238 -5.73 -7.46 10.80
C ALA A 238 -6.55 -8.57 11.46
N GLU A 239 -7.04 -9.53 10.69
CA GLU A 239 -7.81 -10.66 11.23
C GLU A 239 -6.97 -11.53 12.18
N ASN A 240 -5.71 -11.85 11.81
CA ASN A 240 -4.85 -12.61 12.71
C ASN A 240 -4.45 -11.81 13.97
N ALA A 241 -4.31 -10.48 13.88
CA ALA A 241 -4.13 -9.65 15.05
C ALA A 241 -5.35 -9.72 15.99
N ILE A 242 -6.58 -9.64 15.45
CA ILE A 242 -7.83 -9.75 16.21
C ILE A 242 -7.96 -11.14 16.86
N GLU A 243 -7.68 -12.23 16.10
CA GLU A 243 -7.71 -13.61 16.60
C GLU A 243 -6.72 -13.81 17.77
N ASN A 244 -5.65 -13.01 17.85
CA ASN A 244 -4.70 -12.98 18.94
C ASN A 244 -5.01 -11.88 20.00
N GLY A 245 -6.20 -11.28 19.97
CA GLY A 245 -6.68 -10.35 20.99
C GLY A 245 -6.30 -8.88 20.78
N ALA A 246 -5.96 -8.45 19.55
CA ALA A 246 -5.88 -7.01 19.23
C ALA A 246 -7.28 -6.44 19.00
N GLN A 247 -7.48 -5.19 19.37
CA GLN A 247 -8.70 -4.44 19.10
C GLN A 247 -8.52 -3.58 17.85
N VAL A 248 -9.48 -3.63 16.91
CA VAL A 248 -9.44 -2.83 15.67
C VAL A 248 -10.70 -1.98 15.58
N TYR A 249 -10.51 -0.67 15.54
CA TYR A 249 -11.60 0.31 15.46
C TYR A 249 -11.55 1.04 14.12
N LEU A 250 -12.54 0.76 13.28
CA LEU A 250 -12.77 1.42 12.00
C LEU A 250 -13.57 2.73 12.20
N ASN A 251 -13.62 3.59 11.17
CA ASN A 251 -14.23 4.91 11.24
C ASN A 251 -13.71 5.74 12.44
N THR A 252 -12.43 5.61 12.73
CA THR A 252 -11.77 6.25 13.88
C THR A 252 -10.56 7.03 13.42
N ALA A 253 -10.71 8.34 13.31
CA ALA A 253 -9.66 9.27 12.90
C ALA A 253 -9.02 9.94 14.12
N VAL A 254 -7.69 9.99 14.15
CA VAL A 254 -6.96 10.80 15.13
C VAL A 254 -7.01 12.26 14.68
N THR A 255 -7.45 13.15 15.57
CA THR A 255 -7.66 14.59 15.31
C THR A 255 -6.70 15.49 16.07
N GLY A 256 -5.98 14.97 17.06
CA GLY A 256 -5.01 15.72 17.86
C GLY A 256 -4.33 14.85 18.92
N MET A 257 -3.35 15.41 19.61
CA MET A 257 -2.66 14.78 20.75
C MET A 257 -2.25 15.83 21.78
N ASP A 258 -2.33 15.47 23.06
CA ASP A 258 -1.73 16.22 24.15
C ASP A 258 -0.33 15.69 24.43
N VAL A 259 0.65 16.59 24.47
CA VAL A 259 2.05 16.25 24.72
C VAL A 259 2.54 17.05 25.93
N GLN A 260 2.99 16.36 26.97
CA GLN A 260 3.57 16.95 28.18
C GLN A 260 4.94 16.29 28.44
N ASP A 261 5.94 17.07 28.78
CA ASP A 261 7.30 16.59 29.07
C ASP A 261 7.87 15.64 28.00
N LYS A 262 7.64 15.96 26.72
CA LYS A 262 8.03 15.14 25.55
C LYS A 262 7.38 13.76 25.53
N ARG A 263 6.22 13.60 26.11
CA ARG A 263 5.43 12.37 26.09
C ARG A 263 3.99 12.67 25.69
N ILE A 264 3.44 11.85 24.81
CA ILE A 264 2.01 11.87 24.49
C ILE A 264 1.27 11.34 25.72
N THR A 265 0.35 12.15 26.25
CA THR A 265 -0.49 11.82 27.39
C THR A 265 -1.93 11.50 26.98
N ALA A 266 -2.41 12.05 25.84
CA ALA A 266 -3.71 11.76 25.28
C ALA A 266 -3.70 11.79 23.76
N VAL A 267 -4.55 10.98 23.14
CA VAL A 267 -4.79 10.96 21.69
C VAL A 267 -6.28 11.20 21.46
N HIS A 268 -6.61 12.30 20.81
CA HIS A 268 -7.98 12.69 20.49
C HIS A 268 -8.46 12.04 19.19
N THR A 269 -9.65 11.50 19.23
CA THR A 269 -10.31 10.90 18.04
C THR A 269 -11.74 11.42 17.91
N ASN A 270 -12.38 11.18 16.76
CA ASN A 270 -13.83 11.42 16.58
C ASN A 270 -14.70 10.47 17.45
N ARG A 271 -14.11 9.56 18.22
CA ARG A 271 -14.80 8.55 19.04
C ARG A 271 -14.40 8.58 20.51
N GLY A 272 -13.83 9.70 20.96
CA GLY A 272 -13.35 9.92 22.32
C GLY A 272 -11.82 10.02 22.41
N THR A 273 -11.34 10.23 23.63
CA THR A 273 -9.93 10.45 23.94
C THR A 273 -9.30 9.19 24.54
N LEU A 274 -8.19 8.74 23.97
CA LEU A 274 -7.40 7.57 24.38
C LEU A 274 -6.15 8.00 25.18
N GLN A 275 -5.67 7.14 26.07
CA GLN A 275 -4.46 7.36 26.89
C GLN A 275 -3.44 6.23 26.71
N PRO A 276 -2.85 6.06 25.51
CA PRO A 276 -1.92 4.97 25.25
C PRO A 276 -0.56 5.20 25.94
N GLN A 277 0.12 4.12 26.35
CA GLN A 277 1.50 4.21 26.82
C GLN A 277 2.49 4.48 25.66
N LEU A 278 2.24 3.90 24.49
CA LEU A 278 3.06 4.04 23.27
C LEU A 278 2.16 4.24 22.06
N VAL A 279 2.56 5.15 21.16
CA VAL A 279 1.89 5.40 19.87
C VAL A 279 2.76 4.89 18.73
N ILE A 280 2.16 4.21 17.76
CA ILE A 280 2.82 3.82 16.50
C ILE A 280 2.16 4.53 15.34
N ASN A 281 2.93 5.40 14.68
CA ASN A 281 2.49 6.17 13.53
C ASN A 281 2.71 5.38 12.24
N ALA A 282 1.66 4.74 11.73
CA ALA A 282 1.61 4.01 10.47
C ALA A 282 0.54 4.58 9.52
N ALA A 283 0.24 5.88 9.62
CA ALA A 283 -0.88 6.58 8.97
C ALA A 283 -0.65 6.88 7.47
N GLY A 284 0.34 6.27 6.81
CA GLY A 284 0.57 6.40 5.37
C GLY A 284 0.83 7.84 4.94
N VAL A 285 0.02 8.41 4.06
CA VAL A 285 0.16 9.80 3.59
C VAL A 285 -0.13 10.84 4.68
N PHE A 286 -0.73 10.44 5.79
CA PHE A 286 -1.03 11.28 6.95
C PHE A 286 0.01 11.16 8.07
N CYS A 287 1.11 10.41 7.86
CA CYS A 287 2.14 10.24 8.90
C CYS A 287 2.76 11.57 9.36
N GLU A 288 2.87 12.57 8.49
CA GLU A 288 3.37 13.90 8.86
C GLU A 288 2.39 14.64 9.78
N ASP A 289 1.07 14.53 9.54
CA ASP A 289 0.05 15.16 10.40
C ASP A 289 0.09 14.55 11.80
N ILE A 290 0.19 13.21 11.89
CA ILE A 290 0.33 12.51 13.16
C ILE A 290 1.63 12.91 13.88
N ALA A 291 2.74 13.06 13.15
CA ALA A 291 4.00 13.54 13.72
C ALA A 291 3.87 14.99 14.22
N GLN A 292 3.10 15.84 13.54
CA GLN A 292 2.81 17.21 13.97
C GLN A 292 1.98 17.22 15.25
N PHE A 293 0.92 16.42 15.36
CA PHE A 293 0.12 16.29 16.59
C PHE A 293 0.96 15.82 17.77
N ALA A 294 1.91 14.91 17.53
CA ALA A 294 2.85 14.38 18.52
C ALA A 294 4.01 15.32 18.86
N GLN A 295 4.07 16.53 18.30
CA GLN A 295 5.22 17.45 18.40
C GLN A 295 6.56 16.80 17.99
N ASP A 296 6.51 15.85 17.05
CA ASP A 296 7.67 15.08 16.57
C ASP A 296 7.82 15.18 15.04
N ARG A 297 7.51 16.36 14.46
CA ARG A 297 7.60 16.63 13.03
C ARG A 297 9.04 16.96 12.63
N PHE A 298 9.73 16.01 12.01
CA PHE A 298 11.10 16.15 11.51
C PHE A 298 11.29 15.67 10.07
N PHE A 299 10.21 15.29 9.40
CA PHE A 299 10.14 14.85 8.01
C PHE A 299 8.86 15.36 7.35
N SER A 300 8.81 15.36 6.02
CA SER A 300 7.58 15.66 5.28
C SER A 300 7.20 14.53 4.33
N ILE A 301 5.89 14.39 4.16
CA ILE A 301 5.28 13.50 3.19
C ILE A 301 4.75 14.31 2.01
N HIS A 302 5.27 14.08 0.81
CA HIS A 302 4.66 14.59 -0.41
C HIS A 302 3.92 13.46 -1.12
N PRO A 303 2.59 13.57 -1.29
CA PRO A 303 1.80 12.53 -1.93
C PRO A 303 2.22 12.35 -3.39
N ARG A 304 2.33 11.09 -3.83
CA ARG A 304 2.67 10.74 -5.20
C ARG A 304 1.64 9.77 -5.75
N ARG A 305 0.74 10.26 -6.61
CA ARG A 305 -0.29 9.45 -7.25
C ARG A 305 0.30 8.47 -8.24
N GLY A 306 -0.23 7.25 -8.27
CA GLY A 306 0.08 6.21 -9.25
C GLY A 306 -1.17 5.59 -9.79
N THR A 307 -1.32 5.57 -11.11
CA THR A 307 -2.46 5.00 -11.83
C THR A 307 -2.10 3.63 -12.39
N ASN A 308 -3.00 2.67 -12.22
CA ASN A 308 -2.89 1.29 -12.68
C ASN A 308 -4.11 0.92 -13.53
N ILE A 309 -3.92 -0.03 -14.46
CA ILE A 309 -4.96 -0.57 -15.33
C ILE A 309 -4.95 -2.09 -15.18
N ILE A 310 -6.12 -2.70 -15.02
CA ILE A 310 -6.28 -4.16 -14.96
C ILE A 310 -6.87 -4.67 -16.25
N LEU A 311 -6.23 -5.69 -16.85
CA LEU A 311 -6.74 -6.40 -18.03
C LEU A 311 -7.53 -7.65 -17.61
N ASP A 312 -8.48 -8.05 -18.44
CA ASP A 312 -9.27 -9.28 -18.26
C ASP A 312 -8.35 -10.51 -18.18
N THR A 313 -8.67 -11.46 -17.30
CA THR A 313 -7.92 -12.72 -17.09
C THR A 313 -7.76 -13.56 -18.35
N LYS A 314 -8.67 -13.45 -19.34
CA LYS A 314 -8.54 -14.14 -20.63
C LYS A 314 -7.25 -13.76 -21.38
N PHE A 315 -6.65 -12.61 -21.06
CA PHE A 315 -5.38 -12.16 -21.64
C PHE A 315 -4.15 -12.57 -20.83
N SER A 316 -4.32 -13.34 -19.75
CA SER A 316 -3.25 -13.81 -18.85
C SER A 316 -2.09 -14.50 -19.58
N LYS A 317 -2.39 -15.16 -20.72
CA LYS A 317 -1.39 -15.88 -21.54
C LYS A 317 -0.40 -14.96 -22.26
N LEU A 318 -0.71 -13.67 -22.41
CA LEU A 318 0.20 -12.70 -23.02
C LEU A 318 1.53 -12.57 -22.26
N MET A 319 1.49 -12.68 -20.91
CA MET A 319 2.67 -12.57 -20.08
C MET A 319 2.73 -13.69 -19.03
N ARG A 320 3.72 -14.57 -19.13
CA ARG A 320 3.95 -15.65 -18.15
C ARG A 320 4.67 -15.18 -16.89
N HIS A 321 5.45 -14.11 -17.01
CA HIS A 321 6.20 -13.45 -15.93
C HIS A 321 5.87 -11.95 -15.96
N SER A 322 6.07 -11.26 -14.85
CA SER A 322 6.07 -9.80 -14.88
C SER A 322 7.21 -9.29 -15.76
N ALA A 323 6.95 -8.27 -16.55
CA ALA A 323 7.91 -7.69 -17.47
C ALA A 323 7.94 -6.17 -17.35
N SER A 324 9.12 -5.59 -17.46
CA SER A 324 9.29 -4.13 -17.52
C SER A 324 10.42 -3.76 -18.46
N THR A 325 10.35 -2.56 -19.03
CA THR A 325 11.44 -1.91 -19.76
C THR A 325 11.99 -0.77 -18.92
N LEU A 326 13.23 -0.37 -19.14
CA LEU A 326 13.73 0.85 -18.51
C LEU A 326 12.98 2.05 -19.09
N GLY A 327 12.42 2.89 -18.22
CA GLY A 327 11.85 4.18 -18.60
C GLY A 327 12.90 5.09 -19.21
N THR A 328 12.46 5.97 -20.10
CA THR A 328 13.34 6.92 -20.82
C THR A 328 13.72 8.14 -19.99
N GLY A 329 13.61 8.05 -18.65
CA GLY A 329 14.05 9.10 -17.75
C GLY A 329 13.19 10.38 -17.76
N GLY A 330 11.90 10.23 -18.00
CA GLY A 330 10.93 11.33 -17.95
C GLY A 330 10.67 12.04 -19.28
N LYS A 331 11.24 11.56 -20.40
CA LYS A 331 10.99 12.11 -21.75
C LYS A 331 9.60 11.72 -22.31
N ASP A 332 8.96 10.72 -21.75
CA ASP A 332 7.68 10.14 -22.18
C ASP A 332 6.55 10.31 -21.15
N GLY A 333 6.63 11.33 -20.28
CA GLY A 333 5.60 11.61 -19.27
C GLY A 333 5.60 10.64 -18.09
N TYR A 334 6.46 9.62 -18.10
CA TYR A 334 6.77 8.82 -16.92
C TYR A 334 7.76 9.59 -16.05
N GLY A 335 7.33 10.04 -14.89
CA GLY A 335 8.14 10.83 -13.97
C GLY A 335 9.49 10.18 -13.67
N LYS A 336 10.52 10.98 -13.41
CA LYS A 336 11.91 10.55 -13.10
C LYS A 336 12.00 9.55 -11.94
N HIS A 337 10.94 9.37 -11.17
CA HIS A 337 10.87 8.58 -9.93
C HIS A 337 10.07 7.28 -10.07
N THR A 338 9.60 6.93 -11.26
CA THR A 338 9.11 5.59 -11.55
C THR A 338 10.16 4.80 -12.31
N LYS A 339 10.15 3.51 -12.08
CA LYS A 339 10.90 2.53 -12.85
C LYS A 339 10.31 2.29 -14.25
N GLY A 340 9.36 3.14 -14.69
CA GLY A 340 8.58 2.95 -15.90
C GLY A 340 7.38 2.03 -15.72
N GLY A 341 7.03 1.64 -14.48
CA GLY A 341 6.00 0.63 -14.24
C GLY A 341 6.34 -0.72 -14.89
N GLY A 342 5.32 -1.50 -15.21
CA GLY A 342 5.51 -2.79 -15.88
C GLY A 342 4.19 -3.39 -16.33
N VAL A 343 4.28 -4.52 -17.00
CA VAL A 343 3.19 -5.47 -17.18
C VAL A 343 3.34 -6.50 -16.06
N ILE A 344 2.56 -6.36 -15.02
CA ILE A 344 2.65 -7.18 -13.81
C ILE A 344 1.63 -8.30 -13.92
N ARG A 345 2.08 -9.54 -13.77
CA ARG A 345 1.17 -10.66 -13.63
C ARG A 345 0.70 -10.74 -12.18
N THR A 346 -0.58 -10.52 -11.93
CA THR A 346 -1.14 -10.61 -10.58
C THR A 346 -1.21 -12.06 -10.09
N VAL A 347 -1.39 -12.26 -8.80
CA VAL A 347 -1.53 -13.59 -8.20
C VAL A 347 -2.77 -14.33 -8.73
N HIS A 348 -3.82 -13.60 -9.10
CA HIS A 348 -5.07 -14.14 -9.64
C HIS A 348 -5.06 -14.32 -11.17
N GLY A 349 -3.98 -13.95 -11.84
CA GLY A 349 -3.80 -14.17 -13.27
C GLY A 349 -4.15 -12.99 -14.19
N ASN A 350 -4.75 -11.92 -13.69
CA ASN A 350 -4.87 -10.67 -14.45
C ASN A 350 -3.50 -10.11 -14.80
N LEU A 351 -3.42 -9.32 -15.87
CA LEU A 351 -2.30 -8.44 -16.11
C LEU A 351 -2.64 -7.04 -15.60
N LEU A 352 -1.73 -6.45 -14.84
CA LEU A 352 -1.79 -5.08 -14.37
C LEU A 352 -0.74 -4.27 -15.12
N LEU A 353 -1.15 -3.14 -15.69
CA LEU A 353 -0.29 -2.18 -16.37
C LEU A 353 -0.06 -0.99 -15.45
N GLY A 354 1.18 -0.59 -15.28
CA GLY A 354 1.52 0.57 -14.44
C GLY A 354 2.51 0.22 -13.33
N PRO A 355 2.56 1.03 -12.27
CA PRO A 355 1.96 2.37 -12.19
C PRO A 355 2.81 3.47 -12.84
N ASN A 356 2.19 4.64 -13.11
CA ASN A 356 2.92 5.89 -13.30
C ASN A 356 3.28 6.55 -11.95
N ALA A 357 3.79 7.81 -11.96
CA ALA A 357 4.02 8.58 -10.75
C ALA A 357 3.87 10.08 -11.04
N GLN A 358 2.87 10.67 -10.42
CA GLN A 358 2.56 12.09 -10.50
C GLN A 358 2.62 12.70 -9.10
N GLU A 359 3.40 13.74 -8.92
CA GLU A 359 3.39 14.50 -7.67
C GLU A 359 2.08 15.28 -7.56
N THR A 360 1.44 15.23 -6.41
CA THR A 360 0.18 15.93 -6.11
C THR A 360 0.24 16.54 -4.72
N ALA A 361 -0.44 17.67 -4.52
CA ALA A 361 -0.61 18.25 -3.20
C ALA A 361 -1.70 17.53 -2.38
N ASN A 362 -2.61 16.82 -3.06
CA ASN A 362 -3.74 16.15 -2.44
C ASN A 362 -3.35 14.77 -1.89
N LYS A 363 -3.56 14.54 -0.60
CA LYS A 363 -3.30 13.25 0.08
C LYS A 363 -4.27 12.16 -0.37
N GLU A 364 -5.52 12.53 -0.69
CA GLU A 364 -6.61 11.64 -1.09
C GLU A 364 -6.98 11.79 -2.58
N ASP A 365 -5.98 12.01 -3.44
CA ASP A 365 -6.18 12.05 -4.89
C ASP A 365 -6.25 10.63 -5.47
N PHE A 366 -7.46 10.09 -5.50
CA PHE A 366 -7.77 8.77 -6.09
C PHE A 366 -8.33 8.89 -7.52
N ALA A 367 -8.40 10.10 -8.07
CA ALA A 367 -8.91 10.32 -9.42
C ALA A 367 -8.04 9.65 -10.48
N THR A 368 -8.69 9.04 -11.46
CA THR A 368 -8.05 8.45 -12.64
C THR A 368 -8.23 9.40 -13.82
N HIS A 369 -7.14 10.00 -14.28
CA HIS A 369 -7.18 10.93 -15.41
C HIS A 369 -6.93 10.21 -16.74
N ALA A 370 -7.68 10.56 -17.78
CA ALA A 370 -7.53 9.97 -19.12
C ALA A 370 -6.09 10.10 -19.66
N GLN A 371 -5.39 11.18 -19.34
CA GLN A 371 -3.99 11.38 -19.72
C GLN A 371 -3.06 10.37 -19.06
N ASP A 372 -3.28 10.04 -17.77
CA ASP A 372 -2.50 9.03 -17.07
C ASP A 372 -2.70 7.64 -17.67
N LEU A 373 -3.96 7.30 -18.02
CA LEU A 373 -4.28 6.03 -18.68
C LEU A 373 -3.58 5.92 -20.05
N ARG A 374 -3.64 6.98 -20.87
CA ARG A 374 -2.93 7.02 -22.17
C ARG A 374 -1.41 6.87 -21.98
N THR A 375 -0.84 7.54 -20.99
CA THR A 375 0.59 7.48 -20.68
C THR A 375 1.01 6.07 -20.23
N VAL A 376 0.25 5.44 -19.34
CA VAL A 376 0.50 4.06 -18.88
C VAL A 376 0.44 3.09 -20.05
N PHE A 377 -0.61 3.16 -20.88
CA PHE A 377 -0.73 2.30 -22.07
C PHE A 377 0.40 2.50 -23.06
N GLY A 378 0.68 3.75 -23.45
CA GLY A 378 1.75 4.08 -24.38
C GLY A 378 3.13 3.60 -23.94
N HIS A 379 3.38 3.63 -22.63
CA HIS A 379 4.62 3.09 -22.08
C HIS A 379 4.65 1.55 -22.14
N GLN A 380 3.57 0.88 -21.75
CA GLN A 380 3.52 -0.58 -21.72
C GLN A 380 3.41 -1.22 -23.12
N ALA A 381 2.89 -0.51 -24.13
CA ALA A 381 2.96 -0.93 -25.53
C ALA A 381 4.41 -1.17 -26.00
N LYS A 382 5.38 -0.44 -25.45
CA LYS A 382 6.82 -0.70 -25.70
C LYS A 382 7.31 -2.03 -25.10
N THR A 383 6.56 -2.61 -24.16
CA THR A 383 6.83 -3.93 -23.59
C THR A 383 6.18 -5.03 -24.43
N SER A 384 4.96 -4.81 -24.94
CA SER A 384 4.25 -5.77 -25.78
C SER A 384 3.25 -5.08 -26.71
N GLU A 385 3.34 -5.33 -28.00
CA GLU A 385 2.40 -4.86 -29.03
C GLU A 385 1.01 -5.51 -28.93
N SER A 386 0.91 -6.64 -28.22
CA SER A 386 -0.35 -7.36 -28.04
C SER A 386 -1.28 -6.72 -27.01
N LEU A 387 -0.83 -5.66 -26.33
CA LEU A 387 -1.63 -4.94 -25.35
C LEU A 387 -2.57 -3.96 -26.07
N ASN A 388 -3.86 -4.01 -25.73
CA ASN A 388 -4.90 -3.17 -26.30
C ASN A 388 -5.78 -2.57 -25.19
N PRO A 389 -6.12 -1.27 -25.24
CA PRO A 389 -7.03 -0.63 -24.28
C PRO A 389 -8.37 -1.35 -24.09
N ALA A 390 -8.93 -1.96 -25.14
CA ALA A 390 -10.17 -2.74 -25.09
C ALA A 390 -10.07 -4.03 -24.21
N GLN A 391 -8.88 -4.41 -23.80
CA GLN A 391 -8.66 -5.54 -22.87
C GLN A 391 -8.87 -5.14 -21.40
N SER A 392 -8.98 -3.84 -21.11
CA SER A 392 -9.13 -3.32 -19.76
C SER A 392 -10.51 -3.61 -19.19
N ILE A 393 -10.56 -4.03 -17.94
CA ILE A 393 -11.81 -4.22 -17.19
C ILE A 393 -11.98 -3.17 -16.10
N THR A 394 -10.88 -2.60 -15.59
CA THR A 394 -10.93 -1.55 -14.59
C THR A 394 -9.58 -0.81 -14.52
N TYR A 395 -9.61 0.35 -13.86
CA TYR A 395 -8.43 1.14 -13.54
C TYR A 395 -8.62 1.82 -12.18
N PHE A 396 -7.52 2.16 -11.54
CA PHE A 396 -7.53 2.81 -10.23
C PHE A 396 -6.27 3.61 -10.00
N SER A 397 -6.35 4.58 -9.11
CA SER A 397 -5.22 5.40 -8.66
C SER A 397 -5.10 5.38 -7.15
N GLY A 398 -3.88 5.58 -6.64
CA GLY A 398 -3.64 5.71 -5.21
C GLY A 398 -2.41 6.57 -4.94
N THR A 399 -2.37 7.19 -3.77
CA THR A 399 -1.30 8.07 -3.33
C THR A 399 -0.29 7.34 -2.46
N ARG A 400 0.99 7.47 -2.82
CA ARG A 400 2.12 6.92 -2.04
C ARG A 400 2.64 7.97 -1.08
N ALA A 401 2.99 7.56 0.13
CA ALA A 401 3.63 8.39 1.13
C ALA A 401 5.14 8.53 0.80
N ALA A 402 5.52 9.49 -0.04
CA ALA A 402 6.91 9.73 -0.39
C ALA A 402 7.53 10.82 0.49
N THR A 403 8.80 10.65 0.86
CA THR A 403 9.62 11.64 1.56
C THR A 403 10.58 12.34 0.62
N PHE A 404 11.09 13.50 0.99
CA PHE A 404 12.13 14.21 0.19
C PHE A 404 13.43 13.40 0.13
N GLU A 405 13.75 12.63 1.14
CA GLU A 405 14.89 11.72 1.23
C GLU A 405 14.78 10.52 0.29
N GLU A 406 13.58 10.27 -0.24
CA GLU A 406 13.26 9.07 -1.05
C GLU A 406 13.53 7.76 -0.31
N ASP A 407 13.49 7.77 1.04
CA ASP A 407 13.67 6.60 1.89
C ASP A 407 12.52 6.48 2.91
N PHE A 408 12.50 5.40 3.67
CA PHE A 408 11.57 5.20 4.77
C PHE A 408 11.98 5.99 6.01
N VAL A 409 11.00 6.31 6.86
CA VAL A 409 11.19 6.84 8.20
C VAL A 409 10.70 5.78 9.17
N VAL A 410 11.59 4.85 9.57
CA VAL A 410 11.29 3.78 10.51
C VAL A 410 12.23 3.94 11.69
N ARG A 411 11.72 4.55 12.77
CA ARG A 411 12.52 4.87 13.97
C ARG A 411 11.63 5.26 15.15
N ARG A 412 12.22 5.25 16.36
CA ARG A 412 11.65 5.90 17.55
C ARG A 412 11.61 7.40 17.35
N GLY A 413 10.70 8.09 18.02
CA GLY A 413 10.56 9.54 17.98
C GLY A 413 11.88 10.29 18.14
N LEU A 414 11.99 11.43 17.50
CA LEU A 414 13.17 12.29 17.56
C LEU A 414 13.09 13.28 18.72
N TYR A 415 11.91 13.81 18.97
CA TYR A 415 11.62 14.81 20.00
C TYR A 415 10.68 14.28 21.06
N THR A 416 9.76 13.38 20.70
CA THR A 416 8.77 12.77 21.59
C THR A 416 9.15 11.32 21.90
N GLN A 417 9.11 10.94 23.18
CA GLN A 417 9.71 9.71 23.68
C GLN A 417 8.87 8.45 23.43
N ASN A 418 7.54 8.57 23.49
CA ASN A 418 6.61 7.42 23.39
C ASN A 418 5.88 7.37 22.05
N ILE A 419 6.64 7.54 20.96
CA ILE A 419 6.16 7.33 19.60
C ILE A 419 7.19 6.55 18.78
N ILE A 420 6.71 5.70 17.88
CA ILE A 420 7.53 5.06 16.85
C ILE A 420 6.91 5.39 15.50
N HIS A 421 7.71 5.87 14.55
CA HIS A 421 7.27 6.13 13.19
C HIS A 421 7.57 4.95 12.27
N ALA A 422 6.56 4.55 11.48
CA ALA A 422 6.67 3.68 10.32
C ALA A 422 6.13 4.43 9.09
N ALA A 423 6.78 5.55 8.77
CA ALA A 423 6.36 6.56 7.80
C ALA A 423 7.18 6.50 6.50
N GLY A 424 6.76 7.26 5.48
CA GLY A 424 7.46 7.29 4.20
C GLY A 424 7.41 5.97 3.43
N MET A 425 6.46 5.09 3.74
CA MET A 425 6.36 3.73 3.22
C MET A 425 5.87 3.67 1.76
N GLN A 426 6.56 4.41 0.90
CA GLN A 426 6.41 4.32 -0.56
C GLN A 426 6.98 2.99 -1.11
N SER A 427 6.99 2.78 -2.43
CA SER A 427 7.61 1.57 -3.01
C SER A 427 9.09 1.42 -2.58
N PRO A 428 9.47 0.25 -2.06
CA PRO A 428 8.79 -1.05 -2.01
C PRO A 428 8.09 -1.37 -0.66
N GLY A 429 7.28 -0.46 -0.12
CA GLY A 429 6.67 -0.56 1.21
C GLY A 429 5.90 -1.86 1.46
N LEU A 430 5.12 -2.36 0.48
CA LEU A 430 4.42 -3.65 0.60
C LEU A 430 5.39 -4.80 0.88
N THR A 431 6.52 -4.85 0.15
CA THR A 431 7.54 -5.88 0.36
C THR A 431 8.28 -5.72 1.69
N ALA A 432 8.46 -4.49 2.14
CA ALA A 432 9.18 -4.16 3.36
C ALA A 432 8.33 -4.36 4.63
N ALA A 433 7.00 -4.27 4.52
CA ALA A 433 6.07 -4.25 5.64
C ALA A 433 6.29 -5.37 6.69
N PRO A 434 6.46 -6.66 6.34
CA PRO A 434 6.67 -7.70 7.35
C PRO A 434 7.95 -7.50 8.15
N ALA A 435 9.04 -7.05 7.54
CA ALA A 435 10.30 -6.83 8.24
C ALA A 435 10.27 -5.56 9.12
N VAL A 436 9.59 -4.51 8.66
CA VAL A 436 9.33 -3.31 9.47
C VAL A 436 8.50 -3.65 10.69
N ALA A 437 7.47 -4.48 10.51
CA ALA A 437 6.58 -4.88 11.61
C ALA A 437 7.32 -5.62 12.72
N VAL A 438 8.25 -6.52 12.37
CA VAL A 438 9.08 -7.24 13.36
C VAL A 438 9.92 -6.27 14.18
N ASP A 439 10.64 -5.34 13.52
CA ASP A 439 11.53 -4.43 14.23
C ASP A 439 10.75 -3.43 15.11
N VAL A 440 9.62 -2.90 14.59
CA VAL A 440 8.77 -1.97 15.34
C VAL A 440 8.13 -2.65 16.55
N ALA A 441 7.64 -3.88 16.40
CA ALA A 441 7.09 -4.65 17.52
C ALA A 441 8.15 -4.97 18.59
N GLN A 442 9.36 -5.33 18.16
CA GLN A 442 10.48 -5.55 19.07
C GLN A 442 10.84 -4.28 19.85
N TRP A 443 10.92 -3.11 19.17
CA TRP A 443 11.18 -1.84 19.85
C TRP A 443 10.07 -1.44 20.82
N ALA A 444 8.81 -1.72 20.48
CA ALA A 444 7.69 -1.47 21.39
C ALA A 444 7.78 -2.36 22.63
N ALA A 445 8.07 -3.66 22.47
CA ALA A 445 8.25 -4.59 23.57
C ALA A 445 9.41 -4.17 24.50
N GLU A 446 10.53 -3.73 23.93
CA GLU A 446 11.67 -3.20 24.71
C GLU A 446 11.29 -1.94 25.50
N MET A 447 10.57 -0.99 24.87
CA MET A 447 10.17 0.27 25.51
C MET A 447 9.18 0.05 26.66
N LEU A 448 8.31 -0.96 26.52
CA LEU A 448 7.28 -1.30 27.52
C LEU A 448 7.68 -2.49 28.43
N GLN A 449 8.86 -3.06 28.24
CA GLN A 449 9.36 -4.24 28.96
C GLN A 449 8.38 -5.43 28.91
N ALA A 450 7.73 -5.61 27.76
CA ALA A 450 6.70 -6.63 27.58
C ALA A 450 7.30 -8.04 27.43
N ALA A 451 6.72 -9.00 28.13
CA ALA A 451 7.08 -10.42 28.00
C ALA A 451 6.59 -11.01 26.66
N PRO A 452 7.21 -12.09 26.16
CA PRO A 452 6.66 -12.87 25.06
C PRO A 452 5.25 -13.40 25.36
N ASN A 453 4.41 -13.49 24.34
CA ASN A 453 3.08 -14.09 24.43
C ASN A 453 3.14 -15.55 23.92
N GLU A 454 3.21 -16.50 24.83
CA GLU A 454 3.27 -17.94 24.53
C GLU A 454 1.97 -18.47 23.85
N ALA A 455 0.86 -17.76 23.98
CA ALA A 455 -0.42 -18.13 23.37
C ALA A 455 -0.59 -17.58 21.93
N PHE A 456 0.39 -16.83 21.40
CA PHE A 456 0.30 -16.29 20.05
C PHE A 456 0.18 -17.39 19.00
N ASN A 457 -0.89 -17.35 18.20
CA ASN A 457 -1.10 -18.24 17.07
C ASN A 457 -0.79 -17.53 15.75
N PRO A 458 0.28 -17.89 15.02
CA PRO A 458 0.62 -17.28 13.74
C PRO A 458 -0.34 -17.67 12.62
N LEU A 459 -1.13 -18.74 12.79
CA LEU A 459 -1.96 -19.30 11.74
C LEU A 459 -3.31 -18.57 11.67
N ARG A 460 -3.70 -18.18 10.47
CA ARG A 460 -5.03 -17.67 10.15
C ARG A 460 -5.72 -18.61 9.17
N GLN A 461 -6.99 -18.92 9.41
CA GLN A 461 -7.79 -19.66 8.44
C GLN A 461 -8.36 -18.70 7.37
N GLY A 462 -7.97 -18.89 6.11
CA GLY A 462 -8.49 -18.16 4.95
C GLY A 462 -9.92 -18.55 4.58
N ILE A 463 -10.57 -17.75 3.76
CA ILE A 463 -11.83 -18.12 3.11
C ILE A 463 -11.50 -19.14 2.01
N VAL A 464 -12.27 -20.21 1.95
CA VAL A 464 -12.08 -21.28 0.95
C VAL A 464 -12.38 -20.72 -0.44
N ASP A 465 -11.44 -20.81 -1.37
CA ASP A 465 -11.65 -20.53 -2.80
C ASP A 465 -12.26 -21.78 -3.45
N ALA A 466 -13.60 -21.86 -3.50
CA ALA A 466 -14.32 -23.01 -4.00
C ALA A 466 -14.04 -23.28 -5.49
N ALA A 467 -13.74 -22.23 -6.27
CA ALA A 467 -13.42 -22.36 -7.69
C ALA A 467 -12.07 -23.05 -7.95
N SER A 468 -11.12 -22.95 -7.02
CA SER A 468 -9.80 -23.59 -7.11
C SER A 468 -9.80 -25.07 -6.73
N LEU A 469 -10.86 -25.56 -6.08
CA LEU A 469 -10.96 -26.95 -5.64
C LEU A 469 -11.23 -27.90 -6.83
N GLY A 470 -10.64 -29.09 -6.77
CA GLY A 470 -11.03 -30.18 -7.65
C GLY A 470 -12.49 -30.66 -7.38
N ASN A 471 -13.10 -31.32 -8.37
CA ASN A 471 -14.52 -31.67 -8.32
C ASN A 471 -14.93 -32.48 -7.06
N ILE A 472 -14.09 -33.41 -6.60
CA ILE A 472 -14.38 -34.22 -5.41
C ILE A 472 -14.44 -33.33 -4.16
N ALA A 473 -13.41 -32.51 -3.93
CA ALA A 473 -13.34 -31.63 -2.77
C ALA A 473 -14.45 -30.57 -2.79
N ARG A 474 -14.77 -30.02 -3.97
CA ARG A 474 -15.88 -29.08 -4.15
C ARG A 474 -17.23 -29.74 -3.82
N ASN A 475 -17.49 -30.92 -4.31
CA ASN A 475 -18.72 -31.67 -4.00
C ASN A 475 -18.83 -31.98 -2.51
N THR A 476 -17.72 -32.32 -1.85
CA THR A 476 -17.69 -32.53 -0.40
C THR A 476 -18.04 -31.25 0.35
N LEU A 477 -17.44 -30.11 -0.05
CA LEU A 477 -17.73 -28.80 0.52
C LEU A 477 -19.23 -28.43 0.36
N ILE A 478 -19.81 -28.66 -0.84
CA ILE A 478 -21.24 -28.38 -1.12
C ILE A 478 -22.15 -29.26 -0.28
N ARG A 479 -21.82 -30.55 -0.05
CA ARG A 479 -22.59 -31.42 0.83
C ARG A 479 -22.58 -30.96 2.28
N GLN A 480 -21.45 -30.41 2.75
CA GLN A 480 -21.30 -29.85 4.10
C GLN A 480 -22.03 -28.53 4.26
N ASN A 481 -21.97 -27.67 3.23
CA ASN A 481 -22.63 -26.37 3.20
C ASN A 481 -23.14 -26.07 1.78
N PRO A 482 -24.48 -26.26 1.51
CA PRO A 482 -25.08 -26.07 0.20
C PRO A 482 -24.88 -24.67 -0.42
N ASP A 483 -24.67 -23.62 0.40
CA ASP A 483 -24.43 -22.26 -0.09
C ASP A 483 -23.18 -22.17 -0.99
N TYR A 484 -22.21 -23.07 -0.85
CA TYR A 484 -21.06 -23.15 -1.76
C TYR A 484 -21.41 -23.66 -3.17
N GLY A 485 -22.60 -24.24 -3.35
CA GLY A 485 -23.15 -24.64 -4.65
C GLY A 485 -23.86 -23.52 -5.42
N ILE A 486 -24.16 -22.40 -4.75
CA ILE A 486 -24.92 -21.27 -5.32
C ILE A 486 -23.93 -20.21 -5.82
N ILE A 487 -23.66 -20.16 -7.14
CA ILE A 487 -22.73 -19.19 -7.74
C ILE A 487 -23.43 -17.85 -7.97
N LEU A 488 -23.01 -16.82 -7.23
CA LEU A 488 -23.53 -15.46 -7.34
C LEU A 488 -22.68 -14.60 -8.30
N CYS A 489 -21.36 -14.65 -8.20
CA CYS A 489 -20.47 -13.94 -9.14
C CYS A 489 -19.97 -14.90 -10.22
N ARG A 490 -20.59 -14.85 -11.41
CA ARG A 490 -20.27 -15.77 -12.53
C ARG A 490 -18.90 -15.50 -13.14
N CYS A 491 -18.43 -14.23 -13.18
CA CYS A 491 -17.14 -13.86 -13.78
C CYS A 491 -15.94 -14.42 -12.99
N GLU A 492 -16.02 -14.38 -11.67
CA GLU A 492 -14.97 -14.85 -10.75
C GLU A 492 -15.32 -16.19 -10.09
N GLN A 493 -16.50 -16.76 -10.41
CA GLN A 493 -17.00 -18.07 -9.89
C GLN A 493 -17.14 -18.09 -8.36
N ILE A 494 -17.59 -16.97 -7.76
CA ILE A 494 -17.76 -16.86 -6.31
C ILE A 494 -19.14 -17.31 -5.89
N SER A 495 -19.19 -18.18 -4.90
CA SER A 495 -20.41 -18.76 -4.33
C SER A 495 -21.01 -17.87 -3.22
N LYS A 496 -22.29 -18.11 -2.89
CA LYS A 496 -22.96 -17.53 -1.72
C LYS A 496 -22.22 -17.90 -0.42
N GLY A 497 -21.76 -19.15 -0.30
CA GLY A 497 -20.99 -19.60 0.88
C GLY A 497 -19.72 -18.81 1.13
N GLU A 498 -18.98 -18.43 0.06
CA GLU A 498 -17.80 -17.57 0.19
C GLU A 498 -18.16 -16.15 0.64
N ILE A 499 -19.27 -15.61 0.15
CA ILE A 499 -19.76 -14.27 0.54
C ILE A 499 -20.17 -14.27 2.01
N LEU A 500 -20.95 -15.25 2.46
CA LEU A 500 -21.32 -15.40 3.86
C LEU A 500 -20.09 -15.59 4.77
N ALA A 501 -19.12 -16.39 4.33
CA ALA A 501 -17.86 -16.53 5.06
C ALA A 501 -17.12 -15.20 5.18
N ALA A 502 -17.20 -14.30 4.18
CA ALA A 502 -16.57 -12.97 4.24
C ALA A 502 -17.30 -12.04 5.23
N VAL A 503 -18.63 -12.07 5.28
CA VAL A 503 -19.43 -11.26 6.25
C VAL A 503 -19.14 -11.69 7.68
N ARG A 504 -18.97 -13.00 7.93
CA ARG A 504 -18.78 -13.61 9.26
C ARG A 504 -17.34 -13.55 9.79
N ARG A 505 -16.43 -12.83 9.11
CA ARG A 505 -15.01 -12.72 9.55
C ARG A 505 -14.88 -11.89 10.83
N PRO A 506 -13.79 -12.11 11.63
CA PRO A 506 -13.50 -11.31 12.82
C PRO A 506 -13.42 -9.81 12.55
N LEU A 507 -12.89 -9.41 11.38
CA LEU A 507 -12.94 -8.02 10.93
C LEU A 507 -14.28 -7.76 10.25
N PRO A 508 -15.12 -6.84 10.74
CA PRO A 508 -16.45 -6.57 10.18
C PRO A 508 -16.43 -6.28 8.67
N CYS A 509 -17.40 -6.86 7.95
CA CYS A 509 -17.54 -6.69 6.50
C CYS A 509 -19.02 -6.57 6.14
N ASP A 510 -19.51 -5.34 6.04
CA ASP A 510 -20.91 -4.96 5.85
C ASP A 510 -21.19 -4.27 4.50
N SER A 511 -20.21 -4.24 3.59
CA SER A 511 -20.29 -3.48 2.34
C SER A 511 -19.89 -4.30 1.12
N ILE A 512 -20.40 -3.91 -0.06
CA ILE A 512 -20.11 -4.55 -1.35
C ILE A 512 -18.60 -4.55 -1.64
N ASP A 513 -17.92 -3.43 -1.44
CA ASP A 513 -16.48 -3.34 -1.69
C ASP A 513 -15.66 -4.07 -0.61
N GLY A 514 -16.20 -4.22 0.61
CA GLY A 514 -15.64 -5.09 1.64
C GLY A 514 -15.64 -6.57 1.21
N ILE A 515 -16.76 -7.07 0.71
CA ILE A 515 -16.88 -8.41 0.11
C ILE A 515 -15.92 -8.55 -1.09
N LYS A 516 -15.91 -7.56 -1.99
CA LYS A 516 -15.02 -7.52 -3.16
C LYS A 516 -13.54 -7.71 -2.78
N ARG A 517 -13.07 -7.05 -1.71
CA ARG A 517 -11.69 -7.17 -1.22
C ARG A 517 -11.37 -8.51 -0.57
N ARG A 518 -12.37 -9.24 -0.02
CA ARG A 518 -12.18 -10.53 0.66
C ARG A 518 -12.26 -11.72 -0.29
N VAL A 519 -13.28 -11.73 -1.16
CA VAL A 519 -13.56 -12.90 -2.03
C VAL A 519 -13.59 -12.57 -3.53
N ARG A 520 -13.25 -11.36 -3.95
CA ARG A 520 -13.19 -10.91 -5.36
C ARG A 520 -14.54 -10.84 -6.09
N ALA A 521 -15.67 -11.01 -5.42
CA ALA A 521 -16.97 -10.82 -6.05
C ALA A 521 -17.08 -9.39 -6.60
N GLY A 522 -17.43 -9.25 -7.88
CA GLY A 522 -17.46 -7.95 -8.59
C GLY A 522 -16.13 -7.49 -9.21
N MET A 523 -15.04 -8.28 -9.14
CA MET A 523 -13.75 -7.93 -9.76
C MET A 523 -13.56 -8.43 -11.20
N GLY A 524 -14.47 -9.23 -11.71
CA GLY A 524 -14.42 -9.72 -13.07
C GLY A 524 -14.89 -8.69 -14.10
N ARG A 525 -14.97 -9.09 -15.37
CA ARG A 525 -15.22 -8.20 -16.52
C ARG A 525 -16.47 -7.31 -16.43
N CYS A 526 -17.52 -7.73 -15.73
CA CYS A 526 -18.75 -6.94 -15.57
C CYS A 526 -18.68 -5.94 -14.40
N GLN A 527 -17.62 -5.96 -13.58
CA GLN A 527 -17.38 -5.06 -12.44
C GLN A 527 -18.58 -4.94 -11.48
N GLY A 528 -19.26 -6.07 -11.23
CA GLY A 528 -20.41 -6.14 -10.32
C GLY A 528 -21.77 -6.00 -11.00
N GLY A 529 -21.86 -5.70 -12.29
CA GLY A 529 -23.13 -5.43 -13.00
C GLY A 529 -24.19 -6.51 -12.86
N PHE A 530 -23.80 -7.77 -12.59
CA PHE A 530 -24.75 -8.88 -12.35
C PHE A 530 -24.83 -9.32 -10.89
N CYS A 531 -23.72 -9.29 -10.16
CA CYS A 531 -23.67 -9.87 -8.83
C CYS A 531 -23.98 -8.86 -7.72
N CYS A 532 -23.83 -7.55 -7.91
CA CYS A 532 -24.09 -6.57 -6.85
C CYS A 532 -25.49 -6.67 -6.25
N PRO A 533 -26.61 -6.75 -7.00
CA PRO A 533 -27.93 -6.88 -6.40
C PRO A 533 -28.06 -8.14 -5.52
N LEU A 534 -27.51 -9.27 -5.97
CA LEU A 534 -27.53 -10.54 -5.24
C LEU A 534 -26.68 -10.47 -3.96
N ILE A 535 -25.51 -9.80 -4.03
CA ILE A 535 -24.64 -9.60 -2.87
C ILE A 535 -25.31 -8.66 -1.86
N THR A 536 -25.96 -7.58 -2.33
CA THR A 536 -26.76 -6.66 -1.48
C THR A 536 -27.79 -7.43 -0.68
N GLN A 537 -28.55 -8.35 -1.33
CA GLN A 537 -29.53 -9.19 -0.64
C GLN A 537 -28.87 -10.10 0.42
N VAL A 538 -27.75 -10.76 0.07
CA VAL A 538 -27.05 -11.64 1.03
C VAL A 538 -26.53 -10.86 2.24
N ILE A 539 -26.01 -9.64 2.06
CA ILE A 539 -25.55 -8.79 3.17
C ILE A 539 -26.76 -8.38 4.05
N ALA A 540 -27.86 -7.92 3.43
CA ALA A 540 -29.06 -7.52 4.13
C ALA A 540 -29.64 -8.66 4.98
N ASP A 541 -29.79 -9.85 4.38
CA ASP A 541 -30.31 -11.06 5.04
C ASP A 541 -29.42 -11.48 6.21
N GLU A 542 -28.08 -11.52 6.00
CA GLU A 542 -27.14 -11.99 7.01
C GLU A 542 -27.03 -11.04 8.20
N LEU A 543 -27.08 -9.72 7.96
CA LEU A 543 -26.98 -8.70 9.01
C LEU A 543 -28.33 -8.30 9.60
N GLY A 544 -29.45 -8.76 9.01
CA GLY A 544 -30.79 -8.39 9.45
C GLY A 544 -31.11 -6.91 9.25
N ILE A 545 -30.57 -6.27 8.20
CA ILE A 545 -30.77 -4.86 7.88
C ILE A 545 -31.61 -4.69 6.61
N PRO A 546 -32.34 -3.58 6.45
CA PRO A 546 -33.02 -3.24 5.21
C PRO A 546 -32.08 -3.11 4.02
N LEU A 547 -32.54 -3.41 2.81
CA LEU A 547 -31.74 -3.34 1.58
C LEU A 547 -31.15 -1.96 1.30
N ASP A 548 -31.86 -0.89 1.62
CA ASP A 548 -31.44 0.50 1.47
C ASP A 548 -30.38 0.93 2.48
N GLN A 549 -30.11 0.13 3.51
CA GLN A 549 -28.99 0.34 4.43
C GLN A 549 -27.70 -0.37 4.01
N VAL A 550 -27.74 -1.24 2.99
CA VAL A 550 -26.54 -1.89 2.48
C VAL A 550 -25.72 -0.90 1.67
N ARG A 551 -24.46 -0.75 2.03
CA ARG A 551 -23.54 0.23 1.47
C ARG A 551 -22.63 -0.36 0.40
N LYS A 552 -22.23 0.48 -0.55
CA LYS A 552 -21.17 0.11 -1.49
C LYS A 552 -19.83 0.05 -0.76
N THR A 553 -19.51 1.04 0.05
CA THR A 553 -18.28 1.15 0.83
C THR A 553 -18.54 1.75 2.21
N GLY A 554 -18.33 3.03 2.44
CA GLY A 554 -18.57 3.73 3.70
C GLY A 554 -19.93 4.40 3.76
N GLU A 555 -20.13 5.19 4.79
CA GLU A 555 -21.36 5.95 5.04
C GLU A 555 -21.64 6.93 3.90
N GLY A 556 -22.94 7.07 3.52
CA GLY A 556 -23.37 7.87 2.38
C GLY A 556 -23.17 7.20 1.01
N SER A 557 -22.92 5.89 0.98
CA SER A 557 -22.74 5.11 -0.26
C SER A 557 -23.75 3.95 -0.37
N GLU A 558 -24.95 4.15 0.13
CA GLU A 558 -26.04 3.18 0.10
C GLU A 558 -26.35 2.77 -1.33
N MET A 559 -26.62 1.46 -1.53
CA MET A 559 -26.86 0.91 -2.87
C MET A 559 -28.24 1.28 -3.43
N LEU A 560 -29.19 1.57 -2.58
CA LEU A 560 -30.56 1.90 -2.91
C LEU A 560 -31.00 3.15 -2.12
N CYS A 561 -31.84 3.97 -2.71
CA CYS A 561 -32.40 5.16 -2.07
C CYS A 561 -33.88 5.00 -1.68
N GLY A 562 -34.45 3.82 -1.90
CA GLY A 562 -35.85 3.50 -1.58
C GLY A 562 -36.51 2.59 -2.64
N ALA A 563 -37.75 2.21 -2.42
CA ALA A 563 -38.54 1.43 -3.37
C ALA A 563 -39.01 2.29 -4.54
N THR A 564 -38.84 1.84 -5.78
CA THR A 564 -39.18 2.59 -7.00
C THR A 564 -40.66 3.03 -7.07
N LYS A 565 -41.56 2.26 -6.42
CA LYS A 565 -43.00 2.57 -6.40
C LYS A 565 -43.41 3.53 -5.28
N GLU A 566 -42.49 3.88 -4.41
CA GLU A 566 -42.73 4.78 -3.26
C GLU A 566 -42.02 6.14 -3.42
N LEU A 567 -41.33 6.33 -4.54
CA LEU A 567 -40.64 7.58 -4.90
C LEU A 567 -41.54 8.52 -5.66
#